data_7890d099248265b2d8e3969323d0087d
#
_entry.id   7890d099248265b2d8e3969323d0087d
#
_cell.length_a   1.000
_cell.length_b   1.000
_cell.length_c   1.000
_cell.angle_alpha   90.00
_cell.angle_beta   90.00
_cell.angle_gamma   90.00
#
_symmetry.space_group_name_H-M   'P 1'
#
loop_
_entity.id
_entity.type
_entity.pdbx_description
1 polymer ?
#
loop_
_entity_poly.entity_id
_entity_poly.type
_entity_poly.pdbx_seq_one_letter_code
_entity_poly.pdbx_strand_id
1 'polypeptide(L)'
;SKIRRELGVSRVAPFVITVSGTNGKGSTVKCIEEILCISNHSCGSFTSPHIFKFNERIKLNGLAALDRDIVEAFELIESLKGEIKLTYFEFNTLCALIIFSKNNLDFVILEVGLGGRLDAVNIIDADLAILTSIGLDHKDWLGNTRLEIGREKLGIARKGKPLLIGEHDLPKGLNRYISDIGADSYFVNKDFFLSPNSAHSKELKITLKEELHTFGILKDTSILSINKALAIQALSLTGIPIEKNEILKSLNQATIEGRQQSKIHNQINILFDVAHNAEAAEVLAKNIESNGKTYAVVSILRDKDWDSIVDKLDDTFDYWFIGRITDNDRAADPNVLLDFVRSRGLSGKVFESMEMAFQNAYNLATPNDLIVVFGSFSCV
;
A
#
# COMPACT_ATOMS: atom_id res chain seq x y z
N SER A 1 -10.13 -22.89 -5.12
CA SER A 1 -11.60 -22.86 -5.05
C SER A 1 -12.22 -23.61 -6.23
N LYS A 2 -13.50 -24.00 -6.12
CA LYS A 2 -14.25 -24.68 -7.21
C LYS A 2 -14.31 -23.76 -8.44
N ILE A 3 -14.67 -22.49 -8.26
CA ILE A 3 -14.80 -21.50 -9.35
C ILE A 3 -13.48 -21.33 -10.11
N ARG A 4 -12.33 -21.24 -9.42
CA ARG A 4 -11.02 -21.13 -10.07
C ARG A 4 -10.75 -22.33 -11.02
N ARG A 5 -11.14 -23.55 -10.62
CA ARG A 5 -10.98 -24.74 -11.47
C ARG A 5 -11.89 -24.70 -12.69
N GLU A 6 -13.13 -24.29 -12.51
CA GLU A 6 -14.10 -24.15 -13.60
C GLU A 6 -13.69 -23.04 -14.60
N LEU A 7 -13.08 -21.96 -14.09
CA LEU A 7 -12.47 -20.91 -14.92
C LEU A 7 -11.19 -21.35 -15.66
N GLY A 8 -10.63 -22.52 -15.33
CA GLY A 8 -9.36 -22.98 -15.91
C GLY A 8 -8.13 -22.15 -15.51
N VAL A 9 -8.27 -21.24 -14.52
CA VAL A 9 -7.21 -20.36 -14.08
C VAL A 9 -6.33 -21.07 -13.06
N SER A 10 -5.46 -21.95 -13.55
CA SER A 10 -4.47 -22.64 -12.70
C SER A 10 -3.20 -21.83 -12.50
N ARG A 11 -2.77 -21.11 -13.54
CA ARG A 11 -1.63 -20.19 -13.56
C ARG A 11 -1.97 -18.97 -14.40
N VAL A 12 -1.62 -17.79 -13.93
CA VAL A 12 -1.96 -16.49 -14.57
C VAL A 12 -0.77 -15.86 -15.31
N ALA A 13 0.45 -16.28 -14.95
CA ALA A 13 1.71 -15.89 -15.61
C ALA A 13 2.81 -16.91 -15.26
N PRO A 14 3.94 -16.92 -16.00
CA PRO A 14 5.14 -17.70 -15.65
C PRO A 14 5.73 -17.37 -14.30
N PHE A 15 5.58 -16.11 -13.83
CA PHE A 15 6.07 -15.67 -12.53
C PHE A 15 5.04 -14.83 -11.79
N VAL A 16 4.75 -15.21 -10.54
CA VAL A 16 3.77 -14.53 -9.67
C VAL A 16 4.46 -13.96 -8.45
N ILE A 17 4.30 -12.67 -8.21
CA ILE A 17 4.78 -11.95 -7.04
C ILE A 17 3.59 -11.60 -6.17
N THR A 18 3.60 -12.00 -4.89
CA THR A 18 2.55 -11.63 -3.94
C THR A 18 3.10 -10.71 -2.86
N VAL A 19 2.44 -9.56 -2.64
CA VAL A 19 2.86 -8.53 -1.71
C VAL A 19 1.87 -8.40 -0.56
N SER A 20 2.32 -8.68 0.66
CA SER A 20 1.59 -8.47 1.90
C SER A 20 2.29 -7.45 2.79
N GLY A 21 1.59 -6.94 3.79
CA GLY A 21 2.10 -5.99 4.77
C GLY A 21 0.99 -5.14 5.37
N THR A 22 1.30 -4.37 6.39
CA THR A 22 0.38 -3.36 6.92
C THR A 22 0.39 -2.13 6.02
N ASN A 23 1.53 -1.51 5.84
CA ASN A 23 1.74 -0.35 4.99
C ASN A 23 2.68 -0.69 3.82
N GLY A 24 2.65 0.09 2.73
CA GLY A 24 3.61 0.00 1.63
C GLY A 24 3.31 -1.05 0.55
N LYS A 25 2.26 -1.88 0.69
CA LYS A 25 1.90 -2.92 -0.30
C LYS A 25 1.75 -2.37 -1.71
N GLY A 26 0.77 -1.50 -1.94
CA GLY A 26 0.50 -0.89 -3.25
C GLY A 26 1.68 -0.07 -3.78
N SER A 27 2.45 0.58 -2.90
CA SER A 27 3.68 1.29 -3.27
C SER A 27 4.75 0.34 -3.80
N THR A 28 4.93 -0.83 -3.18
CA THR A 28 5.86 -1.86 -3.66
C THR A 28 5.38 -2.46 -4.97
N VAL A 29 4.08 -2.76 -5.11
CA VAL A 29 3.48 -3.23 -6.37
C VAL A 29 3.74 -2.23 -7.50
N LYS A 30 3.50 -0.93 -7.27
CA LYS A 30 3.75 0.13 -8.26
C LYS A 30 5.22 0.18 -8.67
N CYS A 31 6.17 0.05 -7.73
CA CYS A 31 7.59 0.02 -8.07
C CYS A 31 7.98 -1.20 -8.90
N ILE A 32 7.44 -2.39 -8.59
CA ILE A 32 7.69 -3.61 -9.37
C ILE A 32 7.13 -3.46 -10.79
N GLU A 33 5.89 -2.99 -10.91
CA GLU A 33 5.24 -2.71 -12.21
C GLU A 33 6.10 -1.76 -13.06
N GLU A 34 6.55 -0.65 -12.46
CA GLU A 34 7.39 0.35 -13.12
C GLU A 34 8.69 -0.26 -13.67
N ILE A 35 9.39 -1.03 -12.84
CA ILE A 35 10.66 -1.67 -13.25
C ILE A 35 10.41 -2.68 -14.39
N LEU A 36 9.36 -3.51 -14.30
CA LEU A 36 9.03 -4.48 -15.33
C LEU A 36 8.71 -3.81 -16.67
N CYS A 37 7.91 -2.74 -16.65
CA CYS A 37 7.59 -1.98 -17.85
C CYS A 37 8.84 -1.37 -18.51
N ILE A 38 9.75 -0.77 -17.71
CA ILE A 38 11.02 -0.21 -18.22
C ILE A 38 11.92 -1.32 -18.80
N SER A 39 11.90 -2.49 -18.16
CA SER A 39 12.69 -3.64 -18.61
C SER A 39 12.04 -4.44 -19.73
N ASN A 40 10.98 -3.91 -20.37
CA ASN A 40 10.24 -4.51 -21.49
C ASN A 40 9.63 -5.88 -21.17
N HIS A 41 9.22 -6.12 -19.91
CA HIS A 41 8.46 -7.30 -19.52
C HIS A 41 6.98 -6.97 -19.41
N SER A 42 6.14 -7.86 -19.95
CA SER A 42 4.70 -7.73 -19.82
C SER A 42 4.27 -8.09 -18.40
N CYS A 43 3.43 -7.23 -17.79
CA CYS A 43 2.98 -7.47 -16.41
C CYS A 43 1.52 -7.12 -16.20
N GLY A 44 0.89 -7.88 -15.28
CA GLY A 44 -0.41 -7.55 -14.71
C GLY A 44 -0.26 -7.22 -13.23
N SER A 45 -0.94 -6.19 -12.75
CA SER A 45 -0.97 -5.87 -11.32
C SER A 45 -2.40 -5.79 -10.79
N PHE A 46 -2.61 -6.32 -9.58
CA PHE A 46 -3.86 -6.21 -8.84
C PHE A 46 -3.60 -5.50 -7.52
N THR A 47 -4.28 -4.37 -7.31
CA THR A 47 -4.11 -3.51 -6.12
C THR A 47 -5.45 -3.15 -5.49
N SER A 48 -5.45 -2.73 -4.22
CA SER A 48 -6.65 -2.29 -3.51
C SER A 48 -6.33 -1.34 -2.34
N PRO A 49 -7.26 -0.41 -2.04
CA PRO A 49 -8.47 -0.05 -2.80
C PRO A 49 -8.15 0.83 -4.01
N HIS A 50 -9.15 1.23 -4.78
CA HIS A 50 -9.06 2.33 -5.75
C HIS A 50 -9.40 3.67 -5.09
N ILE A 51 -9.03 4.78 -5.72
CA ILE A 51 -9.39 6.14 -5.26
C ILE A 51 -10.58 6.66 -6.08
N PHE A 52 -10.49 6.66 -7.40
CA PHE A 52 -11.51 7.25 -8.28
C PHE A 52 -12.30 6.21 -9.06
N LYS A 53 -11.63 5.23 -9.68
CA LYS A 53 -12.26 4.27 -10.57
C LYS A 53 -11.87 2.83 -10.23
N PHE A 54 -12.85 1.94 -10.34
CA PHE A 54 -12.65 0.50 -10.12
C PHE A 54 -11.47 -0.06 -10.92
N ASN A 55 -11.29 0.40 -12.17
CA ASN A 55 -10.25 -0.04 -13.11
C ASN A 55 -8.83 0.11 -12.56
N GLU A 56 -8.59 1.06 -11.63
CA GLU A 56 -7.29 1.26 -10.98
C GLU A 56 -6.78 -0.01 -10.29
N ARG A 57 -7.70 -0.90 -9.88
CA ARG A 57 -7.39 -2.16 -9.20
C ARG A 57 -6.68 -3.17 -10.09
N ILE A 58 -6.93 -3.13 -11.39
CA ILE A 58 -6.43 -4.13 -12.35
C ILE A 58 -5.72 -3.39 -13.47
N LYS A 59 -4.42 -3.62 -13.59
CA LYS A 59 -3.61 -2.97 -14.63
C LYS A 59 -2.90 -4.02 -15.49
N LEU A 60 -2.72 -3.68 -16.75
CA LEU A 60 -1.92 -4.41 -17.72
C LEU A 60 -0.83 -3.46 -18.23
N ASN A 61 0.43 -3.79 -18.01
CA ASN A 61 1.59 -2.97 -18.37
C ASN A 61 1.47 -1.50 -17.89
N GLY A 62 1.03 -1.31 -16.65
CA GLY A 62 0.86 0.00 -16.02
C GLY A 62 -0.42 0.74 -16.39
N LEU A 63 -1.21 0.25 -17.35
CA LEU A 63 -2.46 0.84 -17.81
C LEU A 63 -3.66 0.15 -17.18
N ALA A 64 -4.65 0.92 -16.70
CA ALA A 64 -5.87 0.37 -16.12
C ALA A 64 -6.64 -0.49 -17.15
N ALA A 65 -7.20 -1.60 -16.70
CA ALA A 65 -8.01 -2.49 -17.52
C ALA A 65 -9.22 -1.76 -18.11
N LEU A 66 -9.63 -2.15 -19.31
CA LEU A 66 -10.77 -1.54 -19.99
C LEU A 66 -12.08 -2.01 -19.36
N ASP A 67 -13.09 -1.15 -19.36
CA ASP A 67 -14.44 -1.46 -18.84
C ASP A 67 -15.00 -2.75 -19.46
N ARG A 68 -14.84 -2.95 -20.76
CA ARG A 68 -15.30 -4.15 -21.47
C ARG A 68 -14.66 -5.43 -20.88
N ASP A 69 -13.37 -5.41 -20.58
CA ASP A 69 -12.65 -6.59 -20.08
C ASP A 69 -13.12 -6.94 -18.66
N ILE A 70 -13.42 -5.91 -17.86
CA ILE A 70 -13.97 -6.04 -16.51
C ILE A 70 -15.39 -6.59 -16.56
N VAL A 71 -16.25 -6.03 -17.42
CA VAL A 71 -17.65 -6.48 -17.58
C VAL A 71 -17.70 -7.92 -18.06
N GLU A 72 -16.92 -8.29 -19.08
CA GLU A 72 -16.83 -9.68 -19.56
C GLU A 72 -16.37 -10.65 -18.46
N ALA A 73 -15.41 -10.23 -17.61
CA ALA A 73 -14.96 -11.04 -16.49
C ALA A 73 -16.06 -11.18 -15.42
N PHE A 74 -16.82 -10.12 -15.14
CA PHE A 74 -17.95 -10.15 -14.21
C PHE A 74 -19.05 -11.09 -14.69
N GLU A 75 -19.45 -11.00 -15.96
CA GLU A 75 -20.47 -11.88 -16.55
C GLU A 75 -20.04 -13.36 -16.49
N LEU A 76 -18.76 -13.64 -16.75
CA LEU A 76 -18.23 -14.99 -16.65
C LEU A 76 -18.25 -15.51 -15.21
N ILE A 77 -17.87 -14.71 -14.22
CA ILE A 77 -17.95 -15.09 -12.81
C ILE A 77 -19.40 -15.37 -12.40
N GLU A 78 -20.33 -14.47 -12.76
CA GLU A 78 -21.76 -14.63 -12.46
C GLU A 78 -22.32 -15.93 -13.06
N SER A 79 -21.94 -16.28 -14.28
CA SER A 79 -22.39 -17.50 -14.95
C SER A 79 -21.88 -18.79 -14.29
N LEU A 80 -20.72 -18.75 -13.64
CA LEU A 80 -20.04 -19.94 -13.07
C LEU A 80 -20.21 -20.07 -11.56
N LYS A 81 -20.47 -18.97 -10.83
CA LYS A 81 -20.52 -19.02 -9.37
C LYS A 81 -21.74 -19.81 -8.82
N GLY A 82 -22.84 -19.87 -9.58
CA GLY A 82 -24.09 -20.48 -9.11
C GLY A 82 -24.54 -19.87 -7.78
N GLU A 83 -24.85 -20.73 -6.78
CA GLU A 83 -25.26 -20.31 -5.43
C GLU A 83 -24.09 -19.90 -4.50
N ILE A 84 -22.84 -19.92 -5.00
CA ILE A 84 -21.68 -19.56 -4.17
C ILE A 84 -21.71 -18.06 -3.89
N LYS A 85 -21.75 -17.70 -2.62
CA LYS A 85 -21.63 -16.30 -2.18
C LYS A 85 -20.15 -15.93 -2.17
N LEU A 86 -19.79 -14.93 -2.95
CA LEU A 86 -18.45 -14.32 -2.97
C LEU A 86 -18.50 -12.98 -2.24
N THR A 87 -17.50 -12.69 -1.45
CA THR A 87 -17.27 -11.35 -0.95
C THR A 87 -16.86 -10.42 -2.11
N TYR A 88 -17.00 -9.12 -1.91
CA TYR A 88 -16.58 -8.12 -2.89
C TYR A 88 -15.11 -8.31 -3.31
N PHE A 89 -14.20 -8.59 -2.35
CA PHE A 89 -12.79 -8.77 -2.65
C PHE A 89 -12.50 -10.09 -3.40
N GLU A 90 -13.16 -11.19 -3.03
CA GLU A 90 -13.04 -12.46 -3.76
C GLU A 90 -13.52 -12.35 -5.20
N PHE A 91 -14.62 -11.62 -5.43
CA PHE A 91 -15.14 -11.36 -6.76
C PHE A 91 -14.14 -10.56 -7.61
N ASN A 92 -13.59 -9.49 -7.04
CA ASN A 92 -12.58 -8.66 -7.71
C ASN A 92 -11.28 -9.41 -8.00
N THR A 93 -10.86 -10.28 -7.08
CA THR A 93 -9.69 -11.14 -7.27
C THR A 93 -9.90 -12.08 -8.46
N LEU A 94 -11.06 -12.74 -8.54
CA LEU A 94 -11.38 -13.60 -9.69
C LEU A 94 -11.42 -12.82 -11.00
N CYS A 95 -11.98 -11.60 -11.00
CA CYS A 95 -11.98 -10.71 -12.15
C CYS A 95 -10.55 -10.42 -12.64
N ALA A 96 -9.65 -10.03 -11.73
CA ALA A 96 -8.25 -9.79 -12.07
C ALA A 96 -7.58 -11.04 -12.66
N LEU A 97 -7.77 -12.20 -12.04
CA LEU A 97 -7.18 -13.47 -12.51
C LEU A 97 -7.69 -13.87 -13.89
N ILE A 98 -8.97 -13.64 -14.21
CA ILE A 98 -9.55 -13.87 -15.55
C ILE A 98 -8.88 -12.97 -16.57
N ILE A 99 -8.80 -11.66 -16.27
CA ILE A 99 -8.17 -10.69 -17.18
C ILE A 99 -6.71 -11.07 -17.42
N PHE A 100 -5.95 -11.40 -16.38
CA PHE A 100 -4.54 -11.80 -16.52
C PHE A 100 -4.38 -13.09 -17.32
N SER A 101 -5.24 -14.09 -17.11
CA SER A 101 -5.17 -15.35 -17.85
C SER A 101 -5.46 -15.24 -19.36
N LYS A 102 -6.18 -14.18 -19.78
CA LYS A 102 -6.46 -13.89 -21.19
C LYS A 102 -5.32 -13.12 -21.87
N ASN A 103 -4.34 -12.64 -21.10
CA ASN A 103 -3.20 -11.88 -21.60
C ASN A 103 -1.90 -12.66 -21.39
N ASN A 104 -1.04 -12.70 -22.39
CA ASN A 104 0.25 -13.37 -22.31
C ASN A 104 1.25 -12.54 -21.50
N LEU A 105 1.12 -12.58 -20.18
CA LEU A 105 1.94 -11.82 -19.24
C LEU A 105 3.16 -12.63 -18.82
N ASP A 106 4.34 -11.98 -18.69
CA ASP A 106 5.54 -12.57 -18.09
C ASP A 106 5.40 -12.62 -16.57
N PHE A 107 4.84 -11.55 -15.97
CA PHE A 107 4.69 -11.39 -14.54
C PHE A 107 3.26 -11.01 -14.14
N VAL A 108 2.85 -11.50 -12.97
CA VAL A 108 1.65 -11.00 -12.28
C VAL A 108 2.03 -10.60 -10.86
N ILE A 109 1.61 -9.41 -10.43
CA ILE A 109 1.86 -8.85 -9.12
C ILE A 109 0.52 -8.72 -8.38
N LEU A 110 0.39 -9.39 -7.24
CA LEU A 110 -0.84 -9.46 -6.45
C LEU A 110 -0.65 -8.77 -5.11
N GLU A 111 -1.39 -7.69 -4.87
CA GLU A 111 -1.50 -7.08 -3.56
C GLU A 111 -2.52 -7.83 -2.70
N VAL A 112 -2.12 -8.25 -1.50
CA VAL A 112 -3.02 -8.80 -0.48
C VAL A 112 -3.97 -7.72 0.02
N GLY A 113 -5.26 -8.01 0.04
CA GLY A 113 -6.25 -7.09 0.60
C GLY A 113 -6.17 -7.02 2.13
N LEU A 114 -6.17 -8.17 2.79
CA LEU A 114 -6.14 -8.28 4.25
C LEU A 114 -5.38 -9.53 4.70
N GLY A 115 -4.42 -9.33 5.62
CA GLY A 115 -3.63 -10.45 6.18
C GLY A 115 -2.71 -11.07 5.15
N GLY A 116 -2.99 -12.28 4.72
CA GLY A 116 -2.24 -13.04 3.69
C GLY A 116 -2.72 -14.49 3.59
N ARG A 117 -2.64 -15.25 4.68
CA ARG A 117 -2.93 -16.70 4.70
C ARG A 117 -4.30 -17.06 4.14
N LEU A 118 -5.33 -16.33 4.51
CA LEU A 118 -6.73 -16.54 4.09
C LEU A 118 -7.20 -15.51 3.04
N ASP A 119 -6.30 -14.70 2.53
CA ASP A 119 -6.65 -13.70 1.53
C ASP A 119 -6.99 -14.36 0.18
N ALA A 120 -7.89 -13.74 -0.57
CA ALA A 120 -8.36 -14.27 -1.85
C ALA A 120 -7.24 -14.39 -2.89
N VAL A 121 -6.26 -13.48 -2.91
CA VAL A 121 -5.13 -13.56 -3.85
C VAL A 121 -4.21 -14.75 -3.57
N ASN A 122 -4.19 -15.25 -2.33
CA ASN A 122 -3.37 -16.40 -1.93
C ASN A 122 -3.88 -17.74 -2.49
N ILE A 123 -4.94 -17.71 -3.29
CA ILE A 123 -5.41 -18.86 -4.09
C ILE A 123 -4.40 -19.24 -5.21
N ILE A 124 -3.55 -18.31 -5.62
CA ILE A 124 -2.44 -18.54 -6.54
C ILE A 124 -1.16 -18.58 -5.71
N ASP A 125 -0.36 -19.64 -5.91
CA ASP A 125 0.94 -19.74 -5.24
C ASP A 125 1.93 -18.73 -5.80
N ALA A 126 2.56 -17.97 -4.91
CA ALA A 126 3.59 -17.01 -5.26
C ALA A 126 4.91 -17.70 -5.63
N ASP A 127 5.56 -17.26 -6.69
CA ASP A 127 6.95 -17.60 -7.00
C ASP A 127 7.93 -16.76 -6.18
N LEU A 128 7.50 -15.57 -5.73
CA LEU A 128 8.20 -14.69 -4.81
C LEU A 128 7.19 -13.97 -3.91
N ALA A 129 7.43 -13.97 -2.61
CA ALA A 129 6.60 -13.29 -1.63
C ALA A 129 7.32 -12.07 -1.03
N ILE A 130 6.58 -10.99 -0.76
CA ILE A 130 7.12 -9.79 -0.11
C ILE A 130 6.26 -9.44 1.09
N LEU A 131 6.90 -9.30 2.26
CA LEU A 131 6.33 -8.73 3.46
C LEU A 131 6.90 -7.32 3.66
N THR A 132 6.09 -6.28 3.47
CA THR A 132 6.56 -4.89 3.53
C THR A 132 6.76 -4.39 4.95
N SER A 133 5.74 -4.53 5.82
CA SER A 133 5.76 -4.10 7.22
C SER A 133 4.74 -4.86 8.08
N ILE A 134 4.90 -4.80 9.41
CA ILE A 134 4.01 -5.43 10.39
C ILE A 134 3.61 -4.38 11.44
N GLY A 135 2.46 -3.75 11.25
CA GLY A 135 1.86 -2.82 12.19
C GLY A 135 0.58 -3.35 12.81
N LEU A 136 0.12 -2.68 13.86
CA LEU A 136 -1.17 -2.96 14.50
C LEU A 136 -2.29 -2.33 13.67
N ASP A 137 -2.95 -3.14 12.86
CA ASP A 137 -4.13 -2.77 12.08
C ASP A 137 -5.05 -3.98 11.92
N HIS A 138 -6.34 -3.76 11.73
CA HIS A 138 -7.33 -4.83 11.55
C HIS A 138 -7.31 -5.89 12.66
N LYS A 139 -7.19 -5.45 13.93
CA LYS A 139 -7.02 -6.31 15.10
C LYS A 139 -8.11 -7.37 15.24
N ASP A 140 -9.35 -7.03 14.90
CA ASP A 140 -10.51 -7.94 14.96
C ASP A 140 -10.38 -9.17 14.04
N TRP A 141 -9.54 -9.08 13.00
CA TRP A 141 -9.36 -10.13 11.99
C TRP A 141 -8.00 -10.83 12.06
N LEU A 142 -6.95 -10.09 12.39
CA LEU A 142 -5.57 -10.58 12.28
C LEU A 142 -4.92 -10.89 13.62
N GLY A 143 -5.55 -10.47 14.73
CA GLY A 143 -5.02 -10.62 16.09
C GLY A 143 -4.54 -9.31 16.70
N ASN A 144 -4.27 -9.37 18.02
CA ASN A 144 -4.00 -8.19 18.83
C ASN A 144 -2.51 -7.85 18.96
N THR A 145 -1.64 -8.69 18.42
CA THR A 145 -0.18 -8.54 18.51
C THR A 145 0.46 -8.52 17.11
N ARG A 146 1.59 -7.81 17.00
CA ARG A 146 2.39 -7.82 15.76
C ARG A 146 2.86 -9.24 15.38
N LEU A 147 3.02 -10.14 16.34
CA LEU A 147 3.38 -11.53 16.07
C LEU A 147 2.25 -12.29 15.36
N GLU A 148 1.01 -12.16 15.86
CA GLU A 148 -0.17 -12.77 15.23
C GLU A 148 -0.39 -12.23 13.83
N ILE A 149 -0.40 -10.90 13.69
CA ILE A 149 -0.53 -10.20 12.40
C ILE A 149 0.58 -10.64 11.42
N GLY A 150 1.82 -10.73 11.89
CA GLY A 150 2.95 -11.18 11.07
C GLY A 150 2.79 -12.62 10.56
N ARG A 151 2.27 -13.53 11.39
CA ARG A 151 1.99 -14.92 10.99
C ARG A 151 0.92 -14.99 9.91
N GLU A 152 -0.16 -14.24 10.03
CA GLU A 152 -1.20 -14.17 8.99
C GLU A 152 -0.66 -13.62 7.67
N LYS A 153 0.19 -12.58 7.74
CA LYS A 153 0.81 -11.98 6.54
C LYS A 153 1.80 -12.93 5.86
N LEU A 154 2.60 -13.65 6.62
CA LEU A 154 3.57 -14.63 6.10
C LEU A 154 2.92 -15.86 5.45
N GLY A 155 1.62 -16.06 5.58
CA GLY A 155 0.89 -17.13 4.92
C GLY A 155 0.91 -17.09 3.38
N ILE A 156 1.46 -16.05 2.77
CA ILE A 156 1.73 -15.96 1.33
C ILE A 156 3.04 -16.63 0.91
N ALA A 157 3.96 -16.87 1.85
CA ALA A 157 5.24 -17.48 1.56
C ALA A 157 5.11 -18.97 1.23
N ARG A 158 6.04 -19.50 0.43
CA ARG A 158 6.09 -20.91 0.03
C ARG A 158 7.49 -21.49 0.27
N LYS A 159 7.55 -22.75 0.67
CA LYS A 159 8.80 -23.48 0.89
C LYS A 159 9.69 -23.45 -0.36
N GLY A 160 10.98 -23.14 -0.19
CA GLY A 160 11.97 -23.07 -1.28
C GLY A 160 11.68 -21.99 -2.32
N LYS A 161 10.89 -20.97 -1.97
CA LYS A 161 10.66 -19.79 -2.79
C LYS A 161 11.19 -18.55 -2.08
N PRO A 162 11.65 -17.52 -2.80
CA PRO A 162 12.11 -16.28 -2.21
C PRO A 162 11.03 -15.59 -1.38
N LEU A 163 11.42 -15.13 -0.18
CA LEU A 163 10.62 -14.29 0.70
C LEU A 163 11.42 -13.05 1.10
N LEU A 164 10.98 -11.88 0.67
CA LEU A 164 11.58 -10.61 1.09
C LEU A 164 10.86 -10.05 2.30
N ILE A 165 11.63 -9.53 3.25
CA ILE A 165 11.12 -8.96 4.51
C ILE A 165 11.69 -7.56 4.67
N GLY A 166 10.81 -6.56 4.52
CA GLY A 166 11.11 -5.14 4.68
C GLY A 166 10.94 -4.61 6.11
N GLU A 167 10.44 -5.46 7.02
CA GLU A 167 10.26 -5.10 8.42
C GLU A 167 11.62 -5.08 9.16
N HIS A 168 11.97 -3.92 9.72
CA HIS A 168 13.23 -3.74 10.44
C HIS A 168 13.22 -4.34 11.85
N ASP A 169 12.07 -4.23 12.52
CA ASP A 169 11.86 -4.70 13.89
C ASP A 169 10.88 -5.88 13.89
N LEU A 170 11.41 -7.06 13.66
CA LEU A 170 10.60 -8.27 13.66
C LEU A 170 10.12 -8.64 15.06
N PRO A 171 8.82 -8.91 15.24
CA PRO A 171 8.28 -9.40 16.50
C PRO A 171 9.01 -10.64 17.01
N LYS A 172 9.29 -10.67 18.31
CA LYS A 172 9.97 -11.81 18.95
C LYS A 172 9.21 -13.12 18.65
N GLY A 173 9.92 -14.12 18.15
CA GLY A 173 9.38 -15.43 17.78
C GLY A 173 8.96 -15.56 16.31
N LEU A 174 8.90 -14.46 15.53
CA LEU A 174 8.53 -14.53 14.12
C LEU A 174 9.65 -15.16 13.27
N ASN A 175 10.93 -14.95 13.63
CA ASN A 175 12.06 -15.57 12.95
C ASN A 175 11.96 -17.12 12.94
N ARG A 176 11.52 -17.72 14.06
CA ARG A 176 11.28 -19.16 14.10
C ARG A 176 10.19 -19.59 13.13
N TYR A 177 9.08 -18.84 13.10
CA TYR A 177 7.98 -19.14 12.18
C TYR A 177 8.41 -19.02 10.71
N ILE A 178 9.22 -17.99 10.36
CA ILE A 178 9.80 -17.85 9.01
C ILE A 178 10.68 -19.06 8.66
N SER A 179 11.53 -19.48 9.59
CA SER A 179 12.37 -20.68 9.41
C SER A 179 11.54 -21.96 9.21
N ASP A 180 10.44 -22.11 9.96
CA ASP A 180 9.55 -23.28 9.86
C ASP A 180 8.81 -23.34 8.51
N ILE A 181 8.55 -22.19 7.86
CA ILE A 181 8.00 -22.15 6.48
C ILE A 181 9.01 -22.74 5.49
N GLY A 182 10.30 -22.56 5.71
CA GLY A 182 11.38 -23.02 4.83
C GLY A 182 11.44 -22.27 3.51
N ALA A 183 11.06 -20.99 3.49
CA ALA A 183 11.26 -20.07 2.36
C ALA A 183 12.71 -19.55 2.33
N ASP A 184 13.21 -19.20 1.15
CA ASP A 184 14.52 -18.57 0.96
C ASP A 184 14.40 -17.09 1.33
N SER A 185 14.69 -16.76 2.60
CA SER A 185 14.33 -15.47 3.20
C SER A 185 15.45 -14.45 3.08
N TYR A 186 15.10 -13.23 2.63
CA TYR A 186 15.97 -12.06 2.48
C TYR A 186 15.46 -10.91 3.34
N PHE A 187 16.27 -10.44 4.28
CA PHE A 187 15.89 -9.43 5.27
C PHE A 187 16.55 -8.10 4.97
N VAL A 188 15.80 -7.02 5.14
CA VAL A 188 16.39 -5.68 5.19
C VAL A 188 17.40 -5.59 6.33
N ASN A 189 18.49 -4.85 6.13
CA ASN A 189 19.63 -4.69 7.05
C ASN A 189 20.45 -5.97 7.32
N LYS A 190 20.20 -7.04 6.55
CA LYS A 190 21.01 -8.26 6.59
C LYS A 190 21.43 -8.69 5.19
N ASP A 191 20.47 -8.84 4.29
CA ASP A 191 20.67 -9.33 2.93
C ASP A 191 20.61 -8.20 1.89
N PHE A 192 19.92 -7.11 2.20
CA PHE A 192 19.96 -5.83 1.46
C PHE A 192 19.91 -4.66 2.45
N PHE A 193 20.49 -3.51 2.08
CA PHE A 193 20.73 -2.43 3.03
C PHE A 193 20.26 -1.10 2.48
N LEU A 194 19.63 -0.31 3.36
CA LEU A 194 19.29 1.09 3.15
C LEU A 194 20.03 1.94 4.16
N SER A 195 21.07 2.62 3.72
CA SER A 195 21.89 3.52 4.56
C SER A 195 21.48 4.97 4.36
N PRO A 196 21.32 5.77 5.42
CA PRO A 196 21.04 7.20 5.28
C PRO A 196 22.07 7.89 4.39
N ASN A 197 21.62 8.71 3.43
CA ASN A 197 22.46 9.55 2.58
C ASN A 197 22.15 11.04 2.81
N SER A 198 20.87 11.37 2.99
CA SER A 198 20.38 12.68 3.42
C SER A 198 19.04 12.50 4.15
N ALA A 199 18.39 13.61 4.56
CA ALA A 199 17.09 13.56 5.24
C ALA A 199 16.03 12.77 4.43
N HIS A 200 16.03 12.93 3.10
CA HIS A 200 15.03 12.33 2.19
C HIS A 200 15.65 11.40 1.14
N SER A 201 16.82 10.84 1.39
CA SER A 201 17.44 9.86 0.49
C SER A 201 18.28 8.84 1.21
N LYS A 202 18.36 7.63 0.62
CA LYS A 202 19.10 6.49 1.17
C LYS A 202 19.91 5.80 0.08
N GLU A 203 21.12 5.37 0.39
CA GLU A 203 21.89 4.50 -0.46
C GLU A 203 21.38 3.07 -0.34
N LEU A 204 21.06 2.45 -1.48
CA LEU A 204 20.66 1.06 -1.55
C LEU A 204 21.81 0.16 -1.94
N LYS A 205 22.02 -0.91 -1.16
CA LYS A 205 22.83 -2.08 -1.54
C LYS A 205 21.93 -3.31 -1.60
N ILE A 206 22.06 -4.07 -2.67
CA ILE A 206 21.26 -5.28 -2.93
C ILE A 206 22.17 -6.51 -3.04
N THR A 207 21.61 -7.68 -2.76
CA THR A 207 22.28 -8.96 -3.03
C THR A 207 21.98 -9.43 -4.45
N LEU A 208 23.04 -9.64 -5.24
CA LEU A 208 23.02 -10.24 -6.58
C LEU A 208 24.00 -11.40 -6.60
N LYS A 209 23.55 -12.60 -6.97
CA LYS A 209 24.39 -13.80 -7.05
C LYS A 209 25.25 -14.01 -5.79
N GLU A 210 24.61 -13.88 -4.63
CA GLU A 210 25.21 -14.02 -3.29
C GLU A 210 26.23 -12.92 -2.90
N GLU A 211 26.44 -11.91 -3.75
CA GLU A 211 27.31 -10.77 -3.47
C GLU A 211 26.49 -9.50 -3.24
N LEU A 212 27.02 -8.63 -2.37
CA LEU A 212 26.42 -7.33 -2.05
C LEU A 212 26.94 -6.25 -3.00
N HIS A 213 26.03 -5.62 -3.75
CA HIS A 213 26.33 -4.58 -4.72
C HIS A 213 25.66 -3.25 -4.38
N THR A 214 26.37 -2.14 -4.52
CA THR A 214 25.75 -0.80 -4.42
C THR A 214 24.87 -0.56 -5.65
N PHE A 215 23.57 -0.41 -5.41
CA PHE A 215 22.61 -0.12 -6.48
C PHE A 215 22.52 1.39 -6.74
N GLY A 216 22.47 2.24 -5.73
CA GLY A 216 22.45 3.68 -5.87
C GLY A 216 21.61 4.40 -4.84
N ILE A 217 21.29 5.67 -5.11
CA ILE A 217 20.56 6.53 -4.19
C ILE A 217 19.10 6.54 -4.54
N LEU A 218 18.27 6.16 -3.57
CA LEU A 218 16.82 6.25 -3.61
C LEU A 218 16.37 7.49 -2.83
N LYS A 219 15.47 8.27 -3.42
CA LYS A 219 14.81 9.42 -2.77
C LYS A 219 13.49 8.97 -2.18
N ASP A 220 13.18 9.42 -0.97
CA ASP A 220 11.82 9.36 -0.45
C ASP A 220 10.98 10.41 -1.21
N THR A 221 9.92 9.93 -1.83
CA THR A 221 8.92 10.72 -2.56
C THR A 221 7.55 10.36 -1.95
N SER A 222 6.47 10.39 -2.70
CA SER A 222 5.22 9.73 -2.30
C SER A 222 5.40 8.21 -2.07
N ILE A 223 6.53 7.66 -2.51
CA ILE A 223 6.93 6.27 -2.28
C ILE A 223 8.22 6.26 -1.44
N LEU A 224 8.18 5.61 -0.29
CA LEU A 224 9.33 5.48 0.60
C LEU A 224 10.43 4.61 -0.03
N SER A 225 11.69 4.94 0.25
CA SER A 225 12.87 4.21 -0.24
C SER A 225 12.82 2.71 0.06
N ILE A 226 12.23 2.30 1.19
CA ILE A 226 12.09 0.88 1.54
C ILE A 226 11.23 0.12 0.53
N ASN A 227 10.13 0.68 0.04
CA ASN A 227 9.27 0.03 -0.94
C ASN A 227 9.96 -0.09 -2.31
N LYS A 228 10.74 0.92 -2.69
CA LYS A 228 11.60 0.90 -3.89
C LYS A 228 12.69 -0.17 -3.76
N ALA A 229 13.32 -0.26 -2.60
CA ALA A 229 14.36 -1.25 -2.32
C ALA A 229 13.81 -2.68 -2.39
N LEU A 230 12.64 -2.94 -1.81
CA LEU A 230 11.96 -4.24 -1.89
C LEU A 230 11.67 -4.63 -3.34
N ALA A 231 11.19 -3.70 -4.16
CA ALA A 231 10.92 -3.94 -5.57
C ALA A 231 12.21 -4.28 -6.36
N ILE A 232 13.28 -3.52 -6.16
CA ILE A 232 14.57 -3.74 -6.80
C ILE A 232 15.17 -5.08 -6.37
N GLN A 233 15.22 -5.36 -5.06
CA GLN A 233 15.74 -6.63 -4.54
C GLN A 233 14.89 -7.81 -5.02
N ALA A 234 13.56 -7.68 -5.06
CA ALA A 234 12.68 -8.73 -5.57
C ALA A 234 13.01 -9.11 -7.01
N LEU A 235 13.10 -8.09 -7.89
CA LEU A 235 13.36 -8.34 -9.30
C LEU A 235 14.80 -8.79 -9.56
N SER A 236 15.77 -8.40 -8.74
CA SER A 236 17.13 -8.92 -8.82
C SER A 236 17.22 -10.44 -8.61
N LEU A 237 16.27 -11.03 -7.87
CA LEU A 237 16.19 -12.47 -7.64
C LEU A 237 15.49 -13.23 -8.77
N THR A 238 14.85 -12.54 -9.70
CA THR A 238 14.18 -13.19 -10.85
C THR A 238 15.14 -13.50 -12.00
N GLY A 239 16.34 -12.92 -11.99
CA GLY A 239 17.33 -13.07 -13.06
C GLY A 239 17.09 -12.19 -14.29
N ILE A 240 16.08 -11.31 -14.27
CA ILE A 240 15.90 -10.32 -15.35
C ILE A 240 17.04 -9.31 -15.37
N PRO A 241 17.46 -8.82 -16.54
CA PRO A 241 18.42 -7.72 -16.63
C PRO A 241 17.87 -6.45 -16.00
N ILE A 242 18.65 -5.80 -15.16
CA ILE A 242 18.28 -4.57 -14.45
C ILE A 242 19.17 -3.41 -14.93
N GLU A 243 18.56 -2.49 -15.70
CA GLU A 243 19.23 -1.26 -16.13
C GLU A 243 19.19 -0.20 -15.02
N LYS A 244 20.19 -0.24 -14.16
CA LYS A 244 20.29 0.50 -12.91
C LYS A 244 19.91 1.97 -13.01
N ASN A 245 20.47 2.70 -13.99
CA ASN A 245 20.29 4.15 -14.10
C ASN A 245 18.85 4.53 -14.49
N GLU A 246 18.24 3.77 -15.38
CA GLU A 246 16.86 3.99 -15.83
C GLU A 246 15.88 3.70 -14.69
N ILE A 247 16.10 2.61 -13.97
CA ILE A 247 15.29 2.25 -12.80
C ILE A 247 15.39 3.31 -11.70
N LEU A 248 16.60 3.74 -11.34
CA LEU A 248 16.77 4.78 -10.34
C LEU A 248 16.09 6.08 -10.74
N LYS A 249 16.23 6.49 -12.01
CA LYS A 249 15.58 7.69 -12.53
C LYS A 249 14.06 7.59 -12.42
N SER A 250 13.48 6.50 -12.88
CA SER A 250 12.02 6.29 -12.84
C SER A 250 11.50 6.21 -11.41
N LEU A 251 12.06 5.36 -10.58
CA LEU A 251 11.58 5.21 -9.20
C LEU A 251 11.74 6.47 -8.36
N ASN A 252 12.75 7.30 -8.63
CA ASN A 252 12.93 8.58 -7.94
C ASN A 252 11.96 9.67 -8.41
N GLN A 253 11.23 9.44 -9.50
CA GLN A 253 10.16 10.29 -10.01
C GLN A 253 8.77 9.67 -9.81
N ALA A 254 8.70 8.38 -9.48
CA ALA A 254 7.45 7.67 -9.30
C ALA A 254 6.59 8.28 -8.18
N THR A 255 5.31 8.42 -8.47
CA THR A 255 4.30 8.93 -7.53
C THR A 255 3.10 7.98 -7.48
N ILE A 256 2.36 8.04 -6.39
CA ILE A 256 1.08 7.35 -6.22
C ILE A 256 0.05 8.38 -5.76
N GLU A 257 -1.11 8.34 -6.36
CA GLU A 257 -2.24 9.18 -5.96
C GLU A 257 -2.64 8.91 -4.51
N GLY A 258 -2.98 9.99 -3.80
CA GLY A 258 -3.35 9.93 -2.39
C GLY A 258 -2.24 9.52 -1.43
N ARG A 259 -0.97 9.52 -1.85
CA ARG A 259 0.17 9.31 -0.94
C ARG A 259 1.15 10.45 -1.07
N GLN A 260 1.23 11.27 -0.02
CA GLN A 260 2.10 12.46 0.03
C GLN A 260 2.04 13.29 -1.27
N GLN A 261 0.83 13.38 -1.81
CA GLN A 261 0.57 14.07 -3.07
C GLN A 261 0.40 15.55 -2.80
N SER A 262 1.41 16.33 -3.16
CA SER A 262 1.36 17.79 -3.01
C SER A 262 0.72 18.46 -4.22
N LYS A 263 -0.15 19.41 -3.97
CA LYS A 263 -0.74 20.32 -4.96
C LYS A 263 -0.64 21.74 -4.45
N ILE A 264 -0.53 22.70 -5.36
CA ILE A 264 -0.61 24.13 -5.05
C ILE A 264 -1.81 24.69 -5.78
N HIS A 265 -2.72 25.32 -5.04
CA HIS A 265 -3.87 26.01 -5.60
C HIS A 265 -3.98 27.42 -5.01
N ASN A 266 -3.97 28.45 -5.87
CA ASN A 266 -3.97 29.86 -5.46
C ASN A 266 -2.93 30.19 -4.36
N GLN A 267 -1.71 29.68 -4.50
CA GLN A 267 -0.58 29.83 -3.56
C GLN A 267 -0.76 29.13 -2.20
N ILE A 268 -1.82 28.35 -1.99
CA ILE A 268 -2.02 27.51 -0.81
C ILE A 268 -1.46 26.12 -1.12
N ASN A 269 -0.64 25.61 -0.21
CA ASN A 269 -0.11 24.24 -0.31
C ASN A 269 -1.14 23.24 0.23
N ILE A 270 -1.37 22.17 -0.51
CA ILE A 270 -2.29 21.10 -0.13
C ILE A 270 -1.56 19.77 -0.26
N LEU A 271 -1.57 18.99 0.80
CA LEU A 271 -0.99 17.64 0.85
C LEU A 271 -2.12 16.61 1.03
N PHE A 272 -2.21 15.64 0.14
CA PHE A 272 -3.13 14.51 0.25
C PHE A 272 -2.38 13.27 0.69
N ASP A 273 -2.89 12.59 1.72
CA ASP A 273 -2.34 11.31 2.20
C ASP A 273 -3.45 10.39 2.71
N VAL A 274 -3.31 9.08 2.47
CA VAL A 274 -4.25 8.06 2.96
C VAL A 274 -3.84 7.46 4.29
N ALA A 275 -2.99 8.12 5.08
CA ALA A 275 -2.57 7.66 6.40
C ALA A 275 -3.79 7.41 7.31
N HIS A 276 -3.89 6.21 7.87
CA HIS A 276 -5.03 5.76 8.66
C HIS A 276 -4.65 4.78 9.79
N ASN A 277 -3.38 4.71 10.15
CA ASN A 277 -2.85 4.00 11.32
C ASN A 277 -1.64 4.76 11.89
N ALA A 278 -1.22 4.42 13.10
CA ALA A 278 -0.17 5.13 13.83
C ALA A 278 1.16 5.21 13.07
N GLU A 279 1.58 4.13 12.40
CA GLU A 279 2.84 4.09 11.64
C GLU A 279 2.79 5.02 10.43
N ALA A 280 1.67 5.02 9.70
CA ALA A 280 1.48 5.91 8.56
C ALA A 280 1.36 7.39 9.02
N ALA A 281 0.71 7.64 10.15
CA ALA A 281 0.63 8.97 10.78
C ALA A 281 2.02 9.49 11.18
N GLU A 282 2.88 8.65 11.75
CA GLU A 282 4.26 9.02 12.09
C GLU A 282 5.10 9.37 10.84
N VAL A 283 4.91 8.63 9.74
CA VAL A 283 5.57 8.96 8.46
C VAL A 283 5.03 10.29 7.92
N LEU A 284 3.71 10.50 8.00
CA LEU A 284 3.08 11.75 7.56
C LEU A 284 3.64 12.95 8.35
N ALA A 285 3.67 12.86 9.69
CA ALA A 285 4.21 13.92 10.55
C ALA A 285 5.64 14.31 10.19
N LYS A 286 6.51 13.33 9.93
CA LYS A 286 7.93 13.57 9.56
C LYS A 286 8.13 14.27 8.22
N ASN A 287 7.14 14.20 7.34
CA ASN A 287 7.21 14.76 5.99
C ASN A 287 6.41 16.07 5.83
N ILE A 288 5.74 16.52 6.90
CA ILE A 288 5.07 17.82 6.90
C ILE A 288 6.10 18.91 7.19
N GLU A 289 6.33 19.74 6.19
CA GLU A 289 7.14 20.96 6.30
C GLU A 289 6.26 22.15 5.92
N SER A 290 6.13 23.13 6.79
CA SER A 290 5.37 24.37 6.54
C SER A 290 6.10 25.58 7.10
N ASN A 291 6.05 26.69 6.37
CA ASN A 291 6.53 27.98 6.85
C ASN A 291 5.40 28.82 7.51
N GLY A 292 4.18 28.35 7.45
CA GLY A 292 2.98 28.93 8.02
C GLY A 292 2.25 27.96 8.93
N LYS A 293 0.94 28.15 9.08
CA LYS A 293 0.08 27.24 9.85
C LYS A 293 -0.20 25.95 9.09
N THR A 294 -0.45 24.90 9.87
CA THR A 294 -0.83 23.58 9.36
C THR A 294 -2.25 23.23 9.75
N TYR A 295 -3.06 22.84 8.78
CA TYR A 295 -4.47 22.50 8.96
C TYR A 295 -4.72 21.06 8.62
N ALA A 296 -5.24 20.28 9.58
CA ALA A 296 -5.72 18.91 9.33
C ALA A 296 -7.13 18.95 8.76
N VAL A 297 -7.36 18.34 7.61
CA VAL A 297 -8.70 18.00 7.08
C VAL A 297 -8.82 16.50 7.11
N VAL A 298 -9.63 15.96 8.03
CA VAL A 298 -9.53 14.54 8.39
C VAL A 298 -10.89 13.89 8.63
N SER A 299 -10.98 12.62 8.26
CA SER A 299 -11.97 11.68 8.77
C SER A 299 -11.36 10.29 8.85
N ILE A 300 -11.64 9.57 9.92
CA ILE A 300 -11.05 8.25 10.17
C ILE A 300 -12.19 7.23 10.33
N LEU A 301 -11.99 6.01 9.84
CA LEU A 301 -12.96 4.93 9.97
C LEU A 301 -13.00 4.43 11.43
N ARG A 302 -14.17 3.98 11.92
CA ARG A 302 -14.39 3.64 13.35
C ARG A 302 -13.56 2.45 13.85
N ASP A 303 -13.10 1.58 12.93
CA ASP A 303 -12.28 0.42 13.25
C ASP A 303 -10.78 0.75 13.40
N LYS A 304 -10.41 2.04 13.29
CA LYS A 304 -9.02 2.48 13.41
C LYS A 304 -8.68 2.96 14.82
N ASP A 305 -7.43 2.83 15.18
CA ASP A 305 -6.87 3.25 16.46
C ASP A 305 -6.59 4.77 16.45
N TRP A 306 -7.64 5.54 16.74
CA TRP A 306 -7.63 7.01 16.66
C TRP A 306 -6.69 7.64 17.66
N ASP A 307 -6.62 7.06 18.86
CA ASP A 307 -5.76 7.49 19.94
C ASP A 307 -4.31 7.53 19.47
N SER A 308 -3.84 6.40 18.98
CA SER A 308 -2.46 6.27 18.48
C SER A 308 -2.19 7.14 17.24
N ILE A 309 -3.19 7.40 16.38
CA ILE A 309 -3.05 8.27 15.22
C ILE A 309 -2.91 9.73 15.65
N VAL A 310 -3.80 10.21 16.54
CA VAL A 310 -3.76 11.60 17.03
C VAL A 310 -2.48 11.85 17.83
N ASP A 311 -2.04 10.90 18.68
CA ASP A 311 -0.78 11.01 19.42
C ASP A 311 0.46 11.20 18.55
N LYS A 312 0.45 10.67 17.31
CA LYS A 312 1.55 10.85 16.36
C LYS A 312 1.51 12.18 15.62
N LEU A 313 0.41 12.91 15.73
CA LEU A 313 0.11 14.12 14.95
C LEU A 313 -0.22 15.33 15.84
N ASP A 314 -0.17 15.21 17.19
CA ASP A 314 -0.60 16.24 18.13
C ASP A 314 0.18 17.55 17.98
N ASP A 315 1.49 17.47 17.81
CA ASP A 315 2.37 18.63 17.59
C ASP A 315 2.43 19.08 16.10
N THR A 316 1.63 18.48 15.21
CA THR A 316 1.78 18.71 13.76
C THR A 316 0.81 19.76 13.23
N PHE A 317 -0.38 19.87 13.84
CA PHE A 317 -1.46 20.67 13.31
C PHE A 317 -1.92 21.79 14.26
N ASP A 318 -2.04 23.01 13.74
CA ASP A 318 -2.60 24.14 14.46
C ASP A 318 -4.12 24.04 14.65
N TYR A 319 -4.82 23.38 13.70
CA TYR A 319 -6.27 23.23 13.76
C TYR A 319 -6.76 22.00 12.98
N TRP A 320 -7.81 21.34 13.53
CA TRP A 320 -8.41 20.13 12.99
C TRP A 320 -9.80 20.40 12.41
N PHE A 321 -9.96 20.25 11.10
CA PHE A 321 -11.22 20.29 10.37
C PHE A 321 -11.69 18.85 10.15
N ILE A 322 -12.68 18.41 10.93
CA ILE A 322 -13.11 17.01 10.96
C ILE A 322 -14.37 16.87 10.11
N GLY A 323 -14.27 16.21 8.96
CA GLY A 323 -15.39 15.99 8.05
C GLY A 323 -16.10 14.67 8.31
N ARG A 324 -17.42 14.63 8.04
CA ARG A 324 -18.20 13.40 8.00
C ARG A 324 -17.99 12.69 6.65
N ILE A 325 -17.83 11.37 6.68
CA ILE A 325 -17.95 10.51 5.48
C ILE A 325 -19.40 10.00 5.46
N THR A 326 -20.13 10.24 4.38
CA THR A 326 -21.58 9.96 4.29
C THR A 326 -21.91 8.58 3.73
N ASP A 327 -21.14 8.10 2.76
CA ASP A 327 -21.48 6.89 1.98
C ASP A 327 -20.59 5.69 2.35
N ASN A 328 -20.28 5.52 3.65
CA ASN A 328 -19.46 4.43 4.12
C ASN A 328 -19.96 3.93 5.49
N ASP A 329 -20.46 2.71 5.55
CA ASP A 329 -20.95 2.08 6.79
C ASP A 329 -19.88 1.96 7.89
N ARG A 330 -18.61 2.06 7.54
CA ARG A 330 -17.48 2.07 8.47
C ARG A 330 -17.10 3.47 8.94
N ALA A 331 -17.77 4.51 8.44
CA ALA A 331 -17.50 5.88 8.87
C ALA A 331 -17.70 5.99 10.39
N ALA A 332 -16.80 6.73 11.03
CA ALA A 332 -16.93 7.04 12.44
C ALA A 332 -17.79 8.28 12.65
N ASP A 333 -18.35 8.42 13.85
CA ASP A 333 -18.94 9.69 14.24
C ASP A 333 -17.82 10.74 14.42
N PRO A 334 -17.83 11.83 13.65
CA PRO A 334 -16.78 12.84 13.70
C PRO A 334 -16.68 13.55 15.07
N ASN A 335 -17.75 13.52 15.89
CA ASN A 335 -17.72 14.08 17.25
C ASN A 335 -16.80 13.26 18.16
N VAL A 336 -16.72 11.95 17.99
CA VAL A 336 -15.79 11.10 18.75
C VAL A 336 -14.35 11.51 18.47
N LEU A 337 -13.99 11.78 17.21
CA LEU A 337 -12.65 12.28 16.87
C LEU A 337 -12.41 13.67 17.48
N LEU A 338 -13.42 14.55 17.44
CA LEU A 338 -13.31 15.89 18.05
C LEU A 338 -13.03 15.80 19.55
N ASP A 339 -13.69 14.88 20.26
CA ASP A 339 -13.47 14.67 21.70
C ASP A 339 -12.03 14.20 21.98
N PHE A 340 -11.48 13.32 21.15
CA PHE A 340 -10.06 12.92 21.22
C PHE A 340 -9.11 14.11 21.01
N VAL A 341 -9.35 14.91 19.97
CA VAL A 341 -8.54 16.10 19.66
C VAL A 341 -8.59 17.06 20.83
N ARG A 342 -9.77 17.35 21.37
CA ARG A 342 -9.95 18.28 22.51
C ARG A 342 -9.37 17.76 23.81
N SER A 343 -9.41 16.46 24.07
CA SER A 343 -8.83 15.86 25.28
C SER A 343 -7.32 16.06 25.38
N ARG A 344 -6.66 16.32 24.23
CA ARG A 344 -5.22 16.65 24.14
C ARG A 344 -4.96 18.16 24.11
N GLY A 345 -5.97 19.00 24.35
CA GLY A 345 -5.85 20.45 24.30
C GLY A 345 -5.74 21.02 22.89
N LEU A 346 -5.98 20.19 21.85
CA LEU A 346 -5.92 20.60 20.47
C LEU A 346 -7.23 21.30 20.04
N SER A 347 -7.14 22.14 19.03
CA SER A 347 -8.28 22.91 18.49
C SER A 347 -8.88 22.23 17.27
N GLY A 348 -10.21 22.10 17.22
CA GLY A 348 -10.87 21.52 16.06
C GLY A 348 -12.37 21.76 16.01
N LYS A 349 -12.96 21.48 14.84
CA LYS A 349 -14.39 21.59 14.58
C LYS A 349 -14.87 20.51 13.62
N VAL A 350 -16.10 20.03 13.86
CA VAL A 350 -16.80 19.06 13.00
C VAL A 350 -17.57 19.78 11.90
N PHE A 351 -17.63 19.14 10.73
CA PHE A 351 -18.36 19.57 9.54
C PHE A 351 -19.19 18.41 8.97
N GLU A 352 -20.30 18.75 8.29
CA GLU A 352 -21.24 17.78 7.75
C GLU A 352 -20.69 16.92 6.60
N SER A 353 -19.62 17.36 5.97
CA SER A 353 -18.92 16.58 4.93
C SER A 353 -17.42 16.90 4.90
N MET A 354 -16.62 16.04 4.27
CA MET A 354 -15.21 16.28 4.00
C MET A 354 -15.01 17.50 3.11
N GLU A 355 -15.90 17.71 2.14
CA GLU A 355 -15.88 18.89 1.27
C GLU A 355 -16.05 20.20 2.06
N MET A 356 -17.03 20.23 2.98
CA MET A 356 -17.23 21.40 3.85
C MET A 356 -16.03 21.62 4.79
N ALA A 357 -15.44 20.58 5.34
CA ALA A 357 -14.23 20.66 6.16
C ALA A 357 -13.07 21.27 5.35
N PHE A 358 -12.83 20.75 4.14
CA PHE A 358 -11.81 21.25 3.25
C PHE A 358 -12.04 22.72 2.85
N GLN A 359 -13.27 23.07 2.43
CA GLN A 359 -13.60 24.44 2.04
C GLN A 359 -13.40 25.45 3.17
N ASN A 360 -13.71 25.07 4.41
CA ASN A 360 -13.48 25.93 5.57
C ASN A 360 -11.98 26.10 5.89
N ALA A 361 -11.19 25.01 5.80
CA ALA A 361 -9.75 25.08 5.93
C ALA A 361 -9.13 25.96 4.84
N TYR A 362 -9.58 25.77 3.59
CA TYR A 362 -9.12 26.53 2.43
C TYR A 362 -9.42 28.03 2.53
N ASN A 363 -10.61 28.41 3.02
CA ASN A 363 -11.00 29.81 3.21
C ASN A 363 -10.22 30.49 4.35
N LEU A 364 -9.70 29.73 5.30
CA LEU A 364 -8.89 30.25 6.42
C LEU A 364 -7.40 30.34 6.06
N ALA A 365 -6.93 29.46 5.18
CA ALA A 365 -5.52 29.35 4.83
C ALA A 365 -5.03 30.58 4.05
N THR A 366 -3.80 30.97 4.32
CA THR A 366 -3.06 32.03 3.64
C THR A 366 -1.88 31.46 2.85
N PRO A 367 -1.26 32.19 1.92
CA PRO A 367 0.00 31.79 1.32
C PRO A 367 1.04 31.44 2.40
N ASN A 368 1.75 30.32 2.23
CA ASN A 368 2.67 29.64 3.13
C ASN A 368 2.03 28.67 4.14
N ASP A 369 0.70 28.68 4.31
CA ASP A 369 0.01 27.66 5.10
C ASP A 369 -0.06 26.33 4.32
N LEU A 370 -0.24 25.25 5.06
CA LEU A 370 -0.38 23.91 4.52
C LEU A 370 -1.71 23.27 4.99
N ILE A 371 -2.49 22.81 4.04
CA ILE A 371 -3.67 21.98 4.32
C ILE A 371 -3.29 20.52 4.06
N VAL A 372 -3.48 19.64 5.04
CA VAL A 372 -3.24 18.21 4.92
C VAL A 372 -4.56 17.46 4.99
N VAL A 373 -4.92 16.79 3.89
CA VAL A 373 -6.13 15.97 3.78
C VAL A 373 -5.74 14.52 3.99
N PHE A 374 -6.25 13.85 5.06
CA PHE A 374 -5.86 12.49 5.37
C PHE A 374 -6.92 11.71 6.17
N GLY A 375 -6.61 10.43 6.51
CA GLY A 375 -7.39 9.58 7.42
C GLY A 375 -8.03 8.35 6.76
N SER A 376 -8.32 8.39 5.49
CA SER A 376 -8.74 7.21 4.71
C SER A 376 -8.68 7.48 3.21
N PHE A 377 -8.81 6.41 2.39
CA PHE A 377 -8.97 6.57 0.94
C PHE A 377 -10.24 7.35 0.55
N SER A 378 -11.26 7.36 1.42
CA SER A 378 -12.49 8.14 1.19
C SER A 378 -12.34 9.62 1.49
N CYS A 379 -11.19 10.08 2.00
CA CYS A 379 -10.93 11.50 2.29
C CYS A 379 -10.20 12.21 1.16
N VAL A 380 -9.52 11.47 0.32
CA VAL A 380 -8.65 11.91 -0.76
C VAL A 380 -9.33 11.73 -2.11
#